data_ca4a6c043f7ab8035d61cddb7ac4ab3b
#
_entry.id   ca4a6c043f7ab8035d61cddb7ac4ab3b
#
_cell.length_a   1.000
_cell.length_b   1.000
_cell.length_c   1.000
_cell.angle_alpha   90.00
_cell.angle_beta   90.00
_cell.angle_gamma   90.00
#
_symmetry.space_group_name_H-M   'P 1'
#
loop_
_entity.id
_entity.type
_entity.pdbx_description
1 polymer ?
#
loop_
_entity_poly.entity_id
_entity_poly.type
_entity_poly.pdbx_seq_one_letter_code
_entity_poly.pdbx_strand_id
1 'polypeptide(L)'
;MKFLKSIFLIIVAVLVYNWATTPTVSQQINNQLTTLTVDLKNWSEKIPFLVDSKTETHSDTQNSESQSESGLESIVVDKELSNTYRYYFDDDVPEATRQIFLQAIDVYNQTGIVKLTAAEQNDSKNTLRLGIYNKTISDENNMQELGVGGPKIYSQYGLVSSDYNHGKATLNTAYPARLSAAIHEIGHALGLDHTQNKDSVMYPVDQGKTTLSTQDLDNLKKVYQ
;
A
#
# COMPACT_ATOMS: atom_id res chain seq x y z
N MET A 1 18.69 2.31 -60.32
CA MET A 1 18.31 3.56 -59.63
C MET A 1 16.84 3.62 -59.19
N LYS A 2 15.87 3.06 -59.90
CA LYS A 2 14.44 3.10 -59.49
C LYS A 2 14.15 2.28 -58.25
N PHE A 3 14.78 1.13 -58.06
CA PHE A 3 14.59 0.22 -56.92
C PHE A 3 15.05 0.83 -55.59
N LEU A 4 16.16 1.57 -55.60
CA LEU A 4 16.69 2.22 -54.38
C LEU A 4 15.77 3.36 -53.88
N LYS A 5 15.12 4.07 -54.81
CA LYS A 5 14.14 5.12 -54.47
C LYS A 5 12.87 4.54 -53.85
N SER A 6 12.41 3.37 -54.31
CA SER A 6 11.23 2.70 -53.73
C SER A 6 11.51 2.21 -52.30
N ILE A 7 12.71 1.64 -52.02
CA ILE A 7 13.09 1.21 -50.68
C ILE A 7 13.19 2.41 -49.75
N PHE A 8 13.78 3.51 -50.19
CA PHE A 8 13.87 4.75 -49.40
C PHE A 8 12.49 5.31 -49.04
N LEU A 9 11.53 5.31 -49.96
CA LEU A 9 10.16 5.76 -49.73
C LEU A 9 9.43 4.87 -48.71
N ILE A 10 9.64 3.56 -48.76
CA ILE A 10 9.04 2.63 -47.78
C ILE A 10 9.62 2.88 -46.39
N ILE A 11 10.94 3.07 -46.25
CA ILE A 11 11.58 3.36 -44.94
C ILE A 11 11.05 4.68 -44.36
N VAL A 12 10.94 5.73 -45.20
CA VAL A 12 10.40 7.01 -44.74
C VAL A 12 8.93 6.88 -44.32
N ALA A 13 8.12 6.13 -45.06
CA ALA A 13 6.72 5.88 -44.70
C ALA A 13 6.58 5.14 -43.39
N VAL A 14 7.43 4.15 -43.11
CA VAL A 14 7.45 3.39 -41.83
C VAL A 14 7.88 4.31 -40.69
N LEU A 15 8.88 5.16 -40.87
CA LEU A 15 9.33 6.11 -39.87
C LEU A 15 8.26 7.16 -39.54
N VAL A 16 7.57 7.68 -40.55
CA VAL A 16 6.46 8.63 -40.38
C VAL A 16 5.28 7.96 -39.67
N TYR A 17 4.95 6.71 -40.05
CA TYR A 17 3.89 5.96 -39.39
C TYR A 17 4.21 5.70 -37.91
N ASN A 18 5.42 5.26 -37.61
CA ASN A 18 5.85 5.07 -36.22
C ASN A 18 5.85 6.38 -35.43
N TRP A 19 6.27 7.49 -36.04
CA TRP A 19 6.23 8.81 -35.39
C TRP A 19 4.80 9.29 -35.14
N ALA A 20 3.88 9.03 -36.04
CA ALA A 20 2.47 9.43 -35.92
C ALA A 20 1.67 8.55 -34.95
N THR A 21 2.09 7.29 -34.75
CA THR A 21 1.38 6.32 -33.89
C THR A 21 1.98 6.16 -32.50
N THR A 22 3.22 6.64 -32.27
CA THR A 22 3.79 6.67 -30.92
C THR A 22 3.18 7.82 -30.11
N PRO A 23 2.58 7.53 -28.93
CA PRO A 23 2.08 8.59 -28.07
C PRO A 23 3.25 9.51 -27.69
N THR A 24 3.04 10.81 -27.86
CA THR A 24 4.03 11.81 -27.47
C THR A 24 4.32 11.69 -25.97
N VAL A 25 5.54 12.01 -25.55
CA VAL A 25 5.97 11.98 -24.15
C VAL A 25 4.98 12.73 -23.23
N SER A 26 4.33 13.78 -23.75
CA SER A 26 3.25 14.50 -23.05
C SER A 26 2.01 13.66 -22.82
N GLN A 27 1.63 12.75 -23.72
CA GLN A 27 0.49 11.84 -23.52
C GLN A 27 0.83 10.73 -22.52
N GLN A 28 2.07 10.23 -22.53
CA GLN A 28 2.54 9.27 -21.53
C GLN A 28 2.61 9.91 -20.13
N ILE A 29 3.09 11.14 -20.02
CA ILE A 29 3.11 11.90 -18.77
C ILE A 29 1.67 12.18 -18.29
N ASN A 30 0.76 12.59 -19.17
CA ASN A 30 -0.64 12.82 -18.79
C ASN A 30 -1.34 11.54 -18.33
N ASN A 31 -1.09 10.41 -18.97
CA ASN A 31 -1.64 9.12 -18.54
C ASN A 31 -1.08 8.68 -17.19
N GLN A 32 0.23 8.89 -16.94
CA GLN A 32 0.82 8.62 -15.63
C GLN A 32 0.32 9.60 -14.56
N LEU A 33 0.13 10.87 -14.88
CA LEU A 33 -0.45 11.87 -13.96
C LEU A 33 -1.91 11.54 -13.65
N THR A 34 -2.67 11.04 -14.62
CA THR A 34 -4.08 10.66 -14.41
C THR A 34 -4.19 9.42 -13.52
N THR A 35 -3.32 8.43 -13.68
CA THR A 35 -3.25 7.27 -12.77
C THR A 35 -2.81 7.68 -11.37
N LEU A 36 -1.81 8.53 -11.23
CA LEU A 36 -1.38 9.05 -9.92
C LEU A 36 -2.46 9.89 -9.22
N THR A 37 -3.24 10.67 -9.98
CA THR A 37 -4.35 11.45 -9.40
C THR A 37 -5.54 10.57 -9.00
N VAL A 38 -5.81 9.49 -9.73
CA VAL A 38 -6.82 8.48 -9.36
C VAL A 38 -6.36 7.72 -8.11
N ASP A 39 -5.09 7.33 -8.03
CA ASP A 39 -4.52 6.65 -6.86
C ASP A 39 -4.49 7.57 -5.63
N LEU A 40 -4.14 8.86 -5.80
CA LEU A 40 -4.20 9.86 -4.73
C LEU A 40 -5.64 10.12 -4.28
N LYS A 41 -6.61 10.13 -5.20
CA LYS A 41 -8.01 10.31 -4.88
C LYS A 41 -8.57 9.10 -4.13
N ASN A 42 -8.29 7.89 -4.60
CA ASN A 42 -8.65 6.65 -3.92
C ASN A 42 -7.96 6.53 -2.55
N TRP A 43 -6.74 7.06 -2.41
CA TRP A 43 -6.02 7.11 -1.14
C TRP A 43 -6.62 8.17 -0.19
N SER A 44 -7.00 9.35 -0.70
CA SER A 44 -7.63 10.41 0.11
C SER A 44 -9.06 10.07 0.53
N GLU A 45 -9.80 9.28 -0.27
CA GLU A 45 -11.13 8.81 0.07
C GLU A 45 -11.12 7.69 1.14
N LYS A 46 -9.98 7.01 1.31
CA LYS A 46 -9.76 6.02 2.38
C LYS A 46 -9.32 6.61 3.72
N ILE A 47 -9.06 7.94 3.78
CA ILE A 47 -8.78 8.65 5.02
C ILE A 47 -10.03 9.49 5.35
N PRO A 48 -10.87 9.09 6.32
CA PRO A 48 -12.11 9.81 6.65
C PRO A 48 -11.91 11.24 7.14
N PHE A 49 -10.68 11.75 7.18
CA PHE A 49 -10.34 12.95 7.95
C PHE A 49 -9.96 14.19 7.12
N LEU A 50 -9.86 14.19 5.80
CA LEU A 50 -9.38 15.36 5.06
C LEU A 50 -10.41 16.11 4.22
N VAL A 51 -11.72 15.93 4.47
CA VAL A 51 -12.74 16.77 3.85
C VAL A 51 -13.72 17.25 4.90
N ASP A 52 -13.43 18.38 5.51
CA ASP A 52 -14.48 19.33 5.86
C ASP A 52 -13.98 20.77 5.80
N SER A 53 -14.50 21.52 4.87
CA SER A 53 -14.98 22.87 5.08
C SER A 53 -15.96 23.28 3.98
N LYS A 54 -17.23 23.26 4.38
CA LYS A 54 -18.38 24.05 3.90
C LYS A 54 -18.96 23.76 2.52
N THR A 55 -20.12 23.12 2.51
CA THR A 55 -21.39 23.77 2.12
C THR A 55 -22.57 22.87 2.48
N GLU A 56 -23.53 23.42 3.25
CA GLU A 56 -24.77 22.76 3.61
C GLU A 56 -25.65 22.55 2.38
N THR A 57 -26.16 21.33 2.19
CA THR A 57 -27.50 21.07 1.67
C THR A 57 -27.93 19.65 2.08
N HIS A 58 -29.05 19.57 2.79
CA HIS A 58 -29.69 18.32 3.19
C HIS A 58 -30.03 17.43 2.01
N SER A 59 -29.61 16.17 2.05
CA SER A 59 -30.40 15.02 1.61
C SER A 59 -29.84 13.75 2.25
N ASP A 60 -30.70 13.06 2.97
CA ASP A 60 -30.47 11.74 3.54
C ASP A 60 -30.02 10.76 2.47
N THR A 61 -28.78 10.30 2.56
CA THR A 61 -28.36 9.04 1.93
C THR A 61 -27.31 8.41 2.83
N GLN A 62 -27.68 7.30 3.45
CA GLN A 62 -26.78 6.43 4.19
C GLN A 62 -25.62 6.03 3.28
N ASN A 63 -24.45 6.62 3.49
CA ASN A 63 -23.20 6.12 2.90
C ASN A 63 -22.68 5.00 3.78
N SER A 64 -23.04 3.78 3.42
CA SER A 64 -22.34 2.58 3.90
C SER A 64 -20.91 2.62 3.36
N GLU A 65 -19.92 2.81 4.25
CA GLU A 65 -18.54 2.44 3.99
C GLU A 65 -18.54 1.00 3.49
N SER A 66 -18.16 0.79 2.24
CA SER A 66 -17.93 -0.55 1.71
C SER A 66 -16.61 -1.06 2.30
N GLN A 67 -16.67 -1.53 3.55
CA GLN A 67 -15.62 -2.40 4.09
C GLN A 67 -15.56 -3.61 3.17
N SER A 68 -14.39 -3.92 2.64
CA SER A 68 -14.26 -5.09 1.78
C SER A 68 -14.59 -6.32 2.62
N GLU A 69 -15.64 -7.05 2.27
CA GLU A 69 -16.01 -8.33 2.95
C GLU A 69 -14.85 -9.32 2.92
N SER A 70 -13.85 -9.09 2.09
CA SER A 70 -12.67 -9.95 1.91
C SER A 70 -11.64 -9.85 3.04
N GLY A 71 -11.59 -8.74 3.79
CA GLY A 71 -10.52 -8.45 4.77
C GLY A 71 -9.14 -8.28 4.13
N LEU A 72 -9.09 -7.93 2.84
CA LEU A 72 -7.88 -7.65 2.07
C LEU A 72 -7.96 -6.24 1.48
N GLU A 73 -6.83 -5.56 1.46
CA GLU A 73 -6.68 -4.31 0.71
C GLU A 73 -7.00 -4.55 -0.77
N SER A 74 -7.92 -3.76 -1.34
CA SER A 74 -8.39 -3.97 -2.71
C SER A 74 -7.27 -3.97 -3.75
N ILE A 75 -6.17 -3.25 -3.48
CA ILE A 75 -5.02 -3.13 -4.36
C ILE A 75 -4.17 -4.41 -4.44
N VAL A 76 -4.29 -5.34 -3.47
CA VAL A 76 -3.57 -6.63 -3.49
C VAL A 76 -4.39 -7.78 -4.04
N VAL A 77 -5.68 -7.58 -4.26
CA VAL A 77 -6.55 -8.61 -4.84
C VAL A 77 -6.09 -8.93 -6.26
N ASP A 78 -6.02 -10.22 -6.59
CA ASP A 78 -5.54 -10.72 -7.90
C ASP A 78 -4.07 -10.38 -8.21
N LYS A 79 -3.25 -10.14 -7.18
CA LYS A 79 -1.81 -9.91 -7.31
C LYS A 79 -1.01 -11.14 -6.89
N GLU A 80 0.00 -11.47 -7.69
CA GLU A 80 0.98 -12.52 -7.35
C GLU A 80 2.18 -11.89 -6.64
N LEU A 81 2.06 -11.71 -5.33
CA LEU A 81 3.11 -11.12 -4.50
C LEU A 81 4.01 -12.20 -3.90
N SER A 82 5.32 -11.97 -3.94
CA SER A 82 6.26 -12.80 -3.16
C SER A 82 6.03 -12.59 -1.66
N ASN A 83 6.11 -13.66 -0.89
CA ASN A 83 5.97 -13.62 0.56
C ASN A 83 7.25 -13.15 1.30
N THR A 84 8.30 -12.80 0.58
CA THR A 84 9.59 -12.36 1.17
C THR A 84 9.77 -10.87 1.00
N TYR A 85 10.00 -10.19 2.12
CA TYR A 85 10.18 -8.74 2.21
C TYR A 85 11.52 -8.38 2.85
N ARG A 86 12.09 -7.24 2.42
CA ARG A 86 13.20 -6.57 3.09
C ARG A 86 12.68 -5.34 3.82
N TYR A 87 12.76 -5.33 5.16
CA TYR A 87 12.36 -4.16 5.92
C TYR A 87 13.54 -3.23 6.20
N TYR A 88 13.25 -1.94 6.29
CA TYR A 88 14.19 -0.92 6.72
C TYR A 88 13.47 0.15 7.55
N PHE A 89 14.23 0.82 8.39
CA PHE A 89 13.73 1.91 9.23
C PHE A 89 14.09 3.26 8.62
N ASP A 90 13.20 4.23 8.81
CA ASP A 90 13.58 5.63 8.62
C ASP A 90 14.63 6.03 9.65
N ASP A 91 15.48 7.02 9.31
CA ASP A 91 16.62 7.40 10.14
C ASP A 91 16.20 7.97 11.52
N ASP A 92 15.04 8.62 11.56
CA ASP A 92 14.49 9.30 12.72
C ASP A 92 13.68 8.40 13.67
N VAL A 93 13.55 7.09 13.38
CA VAL A 93 12.83 6.15 14.26
C VAL A 93 13.63 5.89 15.53
N PRO A 94 13.08 6.24 16.75
CA PRO A 94 13.76 5.99 18.00
C PRO A 94 13.97 4.50 18.27
N GLU A 95 15.04 4.15 18.98
CA GLU A 95 15.38 2.75 19.29
C GLU A 95 14.25 2.00 20.00
N ALA A 96 13.56 2.63 20.95
CA ALA A 96 12.42 2.01 21.63
C ALA A 96 11.29 1.63 20.65
N THR A 97 11.02 2.48 19.66
CA THR A 97 10.01 2.22 18.60
C THR A 97 10.51 1.15 17.62
N ARG A 98 11.82 1.12 17.30
CA ARG A 98 12.42 0.04 16.49
C ARG A 98 12.20 -1.32 17.15
N GLN A 99 12.41 -1.43 18.47
CA GLN A 99 12.20 -2.68 19.20
C GLN A 99 10.73 -3.15 19.16
N ILE A 100 9.76 -2.22 19.19
CA ILE A 100 8.34 -2.56 19.04
C ILE A 100 8.05 -3.10 17.62
N PHE A 101 8.59 -2.46 16.58
CA PHE A 101 8.46 -2.97 15.21
C PHE A 101 9.13 -4.34 15.03
N LEU A 102 10.31 -4.56 15.64
CA LEU A 102 10.99 -5.86 15.57
C LEU A 102 10.15 -6.97 16.22
N GLN A 103 9.51 -6.70 17.36
CA GLN A 103 8.59 -7.65 17.97
C GLN A 103 7.38 -7.92 17.05
N ALA A 104 6.83 -6.90 16.40
CA ALA A 104 5.73 -7.07 15.45
C ALA A 104 6.16 -7.89 14.22
N ILE A 105 7.36 -7.67 13.71
CA ILE A 105 7.96 -8.48 12.63
C ILE A 105 8.07 -9.95 13.05
N ASP A 106 8.50 -10.22 14.27
CA ASP A 106 8.60 -11.60 14.80
C ASP A 106 7.23 -12.29 14.84
N VAL A 107 6.16 -11.57 15.19
CA VAL A 107 4.78 -12.11 15.14
C VAL A 107 4.43 -12.59 13.74
N TYR A 108 4.71 -11.80 12.70
CA TYR A 108 4.45 -12.21 11.30
C TYR A 108 5.37 -13.33 10.84
N ASN A 109 6.65 -13.29 11.18
CA ASN A 109 7.62 -14.34 10.82
C ASN A 109 7.27 -15.69 11.44
N GLN A 110 6.75 -15.71 12.66
CA GLN A 110 6.34 -16.94 13.35
C GLN A 110 5.17 -17.64 12.64
N THR A 111 4.41 -16.96 11.79
CA THR A 111 3.34 -17.58 11.00
C THR A 111 3.87 -18.54 9.93
N GLY A 112 5.11 -18.32 9.46
CA GLY A 112 5.69 -19.04 8.31
C GLY A 112 5.03 -18.70 6.96
N ILE A 113 4.03 -17.79 6.93
CA ILE A 113 3.34 -17.37 5.71
C ILE A 113 4.17 -16.33 4.98
N VAL A 114 4.72 -15.36 5.70
CA VAL A 114 5.61 -14.32 5.18
C VAL A 114 6.98 -14.39 5.84
N LYS A 115 7.99 -13.85 5.16
CA LYS A 115 9.35 -13.75 5.65
C LYS A 115 9.84 -12.29 5.56
N LEU A 116 9.95 -11.63 6.72
CA LEU A 116 10.40 -10.26 6.86
C LEU A 116 11.84 -10.27 7.39
N THR A 117 12.81 -9.77 6.62
CA THR A 117 14.23 -9.73 6.99
C THR A 117 14.79 -8.34 6.81
N ALA A 118 15.78 -7.94 7.63
CA ALA A 118 16.41 -6.64 7.50
C ALA A 118 17.04 -6.44 6.12
N ALA A 119 16.90 -5.24 5.56
CA ALA A 119 17.58 -4.86 4.33
C ALA A 119 19.05 -4.56 4.63
N GLU A 120 19.95 -5.21 3.90
CA GLU A 120 21.37 -4.84 3.89
C GLU A 120 21.66 -3.82 2.80
N GLN A 121 20.91 -3.83 1.70
CA GLN A 121 20.85 -2.84 0.62
C GLN A 121 19.57 -3.06 -0.22
N ASN A 122 19.21 -2.10 -1.06
CA ASN A 122 17.97 -2.02 -1.85
C ASN A 122 17.76 -3.12 -2.92
N ASP A 123 18.00 -4.38 -2.58
CA ASP A 123 18.04 -5.51 -3.51
C ASP A 123 16.71 -6.26 -3.66
N SER A 124 15.69 -5.91 -2.87
CA SER A 124 14.43 -6.65 -2.87
C SER A 124 13.34 -5.91 -3.63
N LYS A 125 12.60 -6.65 -4.46
CA LYS A 125 11.40 -6.13 -5.10
C LYS A 125 10.34 -5.76 -4.05
N ASN A 126 10.11 -6.64 -3.04
CA ASN A 126 9.20 -6.35 -1.95
C ASN A 126 9.95 -5.71 -0.78
N THR A 127 9.52 -4.53 -0.39
CA THR A 127 10.09 -3.78 0.74
C THR A 127 9.02 -3.41 1.76
N LEU A 128 9.43 -3.29 3.01
CA LEU A 128 8.61 -2.80 4.11
C LEU A 128 9.33 -1.65 4.79
N ARG A 129 8.83 -0.44 4.59
CA ARG A 129 9.35 0.77 5.23
C ARG A 129 8.70 0.94 6.58
N LEU A 130 9.50 1.12 7.63
CA LEU A 130 9.08 1.32 9.00
C LEU A 130 9.47 2.73 9.47
N GLY A 131 8.48 3.53 9.84
CA GLY A 131 8.68 4.94 10.13
C GLY A 131 7.85 5.45 11.29
N ILE A 132 7.95 6.75 11.54
CA ILE A 132 7.16 7.48 12.51
C ILE A 132 6.57 8.74 11.87
N TYR A 133 5.54 9.29 12.51
CA TYR A 133 5.04 10.64 12.26
C TYR A 133 4.52 11.22 13.57
N ASN A 134 4.29 12.53 13.61
CA ASN A 134 3.72 13.20 14.76
C ASN A 134 2.46 13.96 14.33
N LYS A 135 1.31 13.54 14.85
CA LYS A 135 0.03 14.17 14.55
C LYS A 135 -0.90 14.04 15.76
N THR A 136 -1.20 15.16 16.37
CA THR A 136 -2.25 15.21 17.40
C THR A 136 -3.58 15.46 16.70
N ILE A 137 -4.52 14.54 16.86
CA ILE A 137 -5.89 14.69 16.38
C ILE A 137 -6.74 15.03 17.58
N SER A 138 -7.43 16.17 17.50
CA SER A 138 -8.53 16.51 18.39
C SER A 138 -9.81 16.35 17.58
N ASP A 139 -10.39 15.16 17.57
CA ASP A 139 -11.71 15.00 17.02
C ASP A 139 -12.75 14.93 18.15
N GLU A 140 -14.02 15.22 17.80
CA GLU A 140 -15.14 15.25 18.74
C GLU A 140 -15.40 13.85 19.36
N ASN A 141 -14.91 12.78 18.73
CA ASN A 141 -15.08 11.39 19.16
C ASN A 141 -13.95 10.89 20.08
N ASN A 142 -12.95 11.75 20.37
CA ASN A 142 -11.80 11.43 21.21
C ASN A 142 -11.01 10.17 20.73
N MET A 143 -11.06 9.87 19.43
CA MET A 143 -10.30 8.78 18.83
C MET A 143 -8.87 9.22 18.53
N GLN A 144 -7.92 8.34 18.78
CA GLN A 144 -6.49 8.57 18.56
C GLN A 144 -6.02 7.72 17.38
N GLU A 145 -5.41 8.36 16.39
CA GLU A 145 -4.72 7.66 15.30
C GLU A 145 -3.36 7.18 15.80
N LEU A 146 -3.22 5.88 16.04
CA LEU A 146 -2.00 5.29 16.60
C LEU A 146 -0.93 5.00 15.55
N GLY A 147 -1.33 4.84 14.30
CA GLY A 147 -0.46 4.55 13.18
C GLY A 147 -1.13 4.75 11.85
N VAL A 148 -0.37 4.55 10.78
CA VAL A 148 -0.85 4.50 9.39
C VAL A 148 0.00 3.47 8.63
N GLY A 149 -0.64 2.48 8.04
CA GLY A 149 -0.03 1.46 7.21
C GLY A 149 -0.73 1.32 5.87
N GLY A 150 -0.08 0.66 4.92
CA GLY A 150 -0.68 0.30 3.64
C GLY A 150 0.31 -0.27 2.63
N PRO A 151 -0.18 -1.07 1.66
CA PRO A 151 0.61 -1.57 0.56
C PRO A 151 0.76 -0.52 -0.53
N LYS A 152 1.82 -0.62 -1.32
CA LYS A 152 2.02 0.14 -2.56
C LYS A 152 2.47 -0.81 -3.64
N ILE A 153 1.55 -1.20 -4.52
CA ILE A 153 1.77 -2.21 -5.53
C ILE A 153 2.36 -1.61 -6.80
N TYR A 154 3.38 -2.27 -7.32
CA TYR A 154 3.98 -1.99 -8.61
C TYR A 154 3.86 -3.24 -9.49
N SER A 155 3.27 -3.07 -10.67
CA SER A 155 3.19 -4.12 -11.69
C SER A 155 4.23 -3.87 -12.75
N GLN A 156 5.13 -4.82 -12.96
CA GLN A 156 6.12 -4.77 -14.02
C GLN A 156 5.65 -5.64 -15.19
N TYR A 157 5.48 -5.02 -16.34
CA TYR A 157 5.06 -5.69 -17.56
C TYR A 157 6.27 -5.99 -18.45
N GLY A 158 6.36 -7.22 -18.99
CA GLY A 158 7.44 -7.66 -19.87
C GLY A 158 7.23 -9.10 -20.36
N LEU A 159 8.32 -9.77 -20.73
CA LEU A 159 8.29 -11.21 -21.05
C LEU A 159 7.82 -12.07 -19.88
N VAL A 160 8.08 -11.62 -18.68
CA VAL A 160 7.52 -12.15 -17.42
C VAL A 160 6.96 -10.95 -16.66
N SER A 161 5.65 -10.96 -16.43
CA SER A 161 5.03 -9.98 -15.54
C SER A 161 5.29 -10.35 -14.09
N SER A 162 5.49 -9.36 -13.23
CA SER A 162 5.62 -9.57 -11.79
C SER A 162 5.06 -8.38 -11.04
N ASP A 163 4.34 -8.67 -9.96
CA ASP A 163 3.89 -7.66 -9.01
C ASP A 163 4.83 -7.63 -7.82
N TYR A 164 5.05 -6.45 -7.25
CA TYR A 164 5.80 -6.29 -6.02
C TYR A 164 5.23 -5.16 -5.17
N ASN A 165 5.43 -5.26 -3.85
CA ASN A 165 4.85 -4.37 -2.88
C ASN A 165 5.93 -3.58 -2.13
N HIS A 166 5.83 -2.25 -2.14
CA HIS A 166 6.58 -1.36 -1.26
C HIS A 166 5.67 -0.91 -0.12
N GLY A 167 5.39 -1.82 0.81
CA GLY A 167 4.55 -1.56 1.97
C GLY A 167 5.20 -0.55 2.92
N LYS A 168 4.34 0.18 3.63
CA LYS A 168 4.75 1.14 4.64
C LYS A 168 3.93 0.94 5.91
N ALA A 169 4.59 0.98 7.08
CA ALA A 169 3.95 1.02 8.40
C ALA A 169 4.59 2.12 9.24
N THR A 170 3.79 3.01 9.81
CA THR A 170 4.27 4.14 10.63
C THR A 170 3.48 4.25 11.91
N LEU A 171 4.17 4.60 13.02
CA LEU A 171 3.55 4.86 14.31
C LEU A 171 3.51 6.36 14.61
N ASN A 172 2.42 6.79 15.25
CA ASN A 172 2.23 8.16 15.66
C ASN A 172 2.92 8.44 17.00
N THR A 173 3.95 9.28 17.00
CA THR A 173 4.72 9.63 18.20
C THR A 173 4.00 10.61 19.13
N ALA A 174 2.84 11.15 18.76
CA ALA A 174 2.01 11.91 19.68
C ALA A 174 1.44 11.05 20.83
N TYR A 175 1.48 9.71 20.67
CA TYR A 175 1.01 8.72 21.63
C TYR A 175 2.10 7.68 21.91
N PRO A 176 2.08 7.01 23.09
CA PRO A 176 3.01 5.92 23.36
C PRO A 176 2.87 4.81 22.31
N ALA A 177 4.00 4.39 21.74
CA ALA A 177 4.03 3.31 20.76
C ALA A 177 3.56 1.99 21.42
N ARG A 178 2.70 1.23 20.69
CA ARG A 178 2.10 -0.03 21.14
C ARG A 178 2.43 -1.15 20.17
N LEU A 179 2.70 -2.34 20.73
CA LEU A 179 2.94 -3.53 19.90
C LEU A 179 1.71 -3.89 19.04
N SER A 180 0.50 -3.78 19.62
CA SER A 180 -0.75 -4.01 18.87
C SER A 180 -0.89 -3.09 17.66
N ALA A 181 -0.58 -1.80 17.81
CA ALA A 181 -0.59 -0.85 16.70
C ALA A 181 0.47 -1.19 15.64
N ALA A 182 1.70 -1.55 16.05
CA ALA A 182 2.73 -1.94 15.09
C ALA A 182 2.35 -3.20 14.29
N ILE A 183 1.72 -4.19 14.92
CA ILE A 183 1.21 -5.40 14.24
C ILE A 183 0.10 -5.01 13.26
N HIS A 184 -0.84 -4.16 13.66
CA HIS A 184 -1.92 -3.66 12.83
C HIS A 184 -1.39 -2.95 11.57
N GLU A 185 -0.48 -1.98 11.72
CA GLU A 185 0.08 -1.22 10.60
C GLU A 185 0.92 -2.08 9.65
N ILE A 186 1.67 -3.06 10.17
CA ILE A 186 2.37 -4.05 9.35
C ILE A 186 1.34 -4.92 8.60
N GLY A 187 0.20 -5.26 9.22
CA GLY A 187 -0.89 -5.98 8.55
C GLY A 187 -1.37 -5.25 7.30
N HIS A 188 -1.69 -3.96 7.42
CA HIS A 188 -2.03 -3.12 6.27
C HIS A 188 -0.91 -3.09 5.22
N ALA A 189 0.34 -2.89 5.65
CA ALA A 189 1.48 -2.87 4.74
C ALA A 189 1.66 -4.19 3.97
N LEU A 190 1.23 -5.32 4.54
CA LEU A 190 1.23 -6.64 3.93
C LEU A 190 -0.04 -6.94 3.11
N GLY A 191 -1.03 -6.04 3.10
CA GLY A 191 -2.24 -6.16 2.28
C GLY A 191 -3.49 -6.62 3.00
N LEU A 192 -3.48 -6.69 4.34
CA LEU A 192 -4.68 -6.94 5.12
C LEU A 192 -5.50 -5.66 5.26
N ASP A 193 -6.81 -5.77 5.16
CA ASP A 193 -7.77 -4.69 5.40
C ASP A 193 -8.48 -4.90 6.75
N HIS A 194 -9.19 -3.90 7.21
CA HIS A 194 -9.98 -3.95 8.42
C HIS A 194 -11.00 -5.09 8.41
N THR A 195 -11.29 -5.63 9.59
CA THR A 195 -12.33 -6.65 9.80
C THR A 195 -13.27 -6.24 10.92
N GLN A 196 -14.48 -6.84 10.94
CA GLN A 196 -15.45 -6.65 12.02
C GLN A 196 -15.17 -7.55 13.25
N ASN A 197 -14.19 -8.44 13.15
CA ASN A 197 -13.84 -9.38 14.23
C ASN A 197 -12.98 -8.68 15.28
N LYS A 198 -13.50 -8.49 16.49
CA LYS A 198 -12.79 -7.87 17.61
C LYS A 198 -11.59 -8.68 18.13
N ASP A 199 -11.46 -9.94 17.74
CA ASP A 199 -10.29 -10.77 18.07
C ASP A 199 -9.16 -10.63 17.05
N SER A 200 -9.44 -10.03 15.89
CA SER A 200 -8.46 -9.73 14.86
C SER A 200 -7.58 -8.55 15.26
N VAL A 201 -6.29 -8.63 14.91
CA VAL A 201 -5.38 -7.48 14.99
C VAL A 201 -5.78 -6.38 14.00
N MET A 202 -6.57 -6.72 12.95
CA MET A 202 -7.07 -5.79 11.95
C MET A 202 -8.44 -5.18 12.31
N TYR A 203 -8.92 -5.32 13.56
CA TYR A 203 -10.09 -4.57 14.01
C TYR A 203 -9.75 -3.07 14.07
N PRO A 204 -10.61 -2.16 13.54
CA PRO A 204 -10.28 -0.72 13.39
C PRO A 204 -9.92 0.02 14.67
N VAL A 205 -10.41 -0.47 15.82
CA VAL A 205 -10.14 0.13 17.14
C VAL A 205 -9.20 -0.79 17.90
N ASP A 206 -8.05 -0.28 18.32
CA ASP A 206 -7.04 -1.06 19.06
C ASP A 206 -7.64 -1.78 20.28
N GLN A 207 -7.61 -3.10 20.24
CA GLN A 207 -8.05 -4.00 21.30
C GLN A 207 -6.86 -4.53 22.15
N GLY A 208 -5.64 -4.02 21.91
CA GLY A 208 -4.42 -4.49 22.55
C GLY A 208 -4.02 -5.91 22.11
N LYS A 209 -4.52 -6.42 20.99
CA LYS A 209 -4.19 -7.76 20.48
C LYS A 209 -2.77 -7.78 19.93
N THR A 210 -2.00 -8.78 20.34
CA THR A 210 -0.58 -8.95 19.93
C THR A 210 -0.34 -10.29 19.23
N THR A 211 -1.41 -11.02 18.92
CA THR A 211 -1.37 -12.30 18.19
C THR A 211 -2.40 -12.29 17.08
N LEU A 212 -2.03 -12.81 15.92
CA LEU A 212 -2.93 -12.91 14.77
C LEU A 212 -4.06 -13.89 15.06
N SER A 213 -5.30 -13.49 14.75
CA SER A 213 -6.46 -14.39 14.80
C SER A 213 -6.44 -15.38 13.63
N THR A 214 -7.28 -16.41 13.71
CA THR A 214 -7.47 -17.36 12.57
C THR A 214 -7.86 -16.61 11.29
N GLN A 215 -8.72 -15.60 11.40
CA GLN A 215 -9.13 -14.79 10.25
C GLN A 215 -7.96 -14.00 9.65
N ASP A 216 -7.09 -13.42 10.47
CA ASP A 216 -5.89 -12.71 10.01
C ASP A 216 -4.95 -13.65 9.26
N LEU A 217 -4.73 -14.86 9.81
CA LEU A 217 -3.92 -15.89 9.18
C LEU A 217 -4.49 -16.36 7.84
N ASP A 218 -5.80 -16.56 7.76
CA ASP A 218 -6.48 -16.99 6.53
C ASP A 218 -6.44 -15.88 5.47
N ASN A 219 -6.60 -14.62 5.87
CA ASN A 219 -6.47 -13.48 4.97
C ASN A 219 -5.02 -13.32 4.49
N LEU A 220 -4.04 -13.49 5.36
CA LEU A 220 -2.63 -13.44 4.98
C LEU A 220 -2.26 -14.55 3.97
N LYS A 221 -2.80 -15.77 4.14
CA LYS A 221 -2.66 -16.86 3.15
C LYS A 221 -3.27 -16.51 1.80
N LYS A 222 -4.43 -15.87 1.76
CA LYS A 222 -5.06 -15.46 0.49
C LYS A 222 -4.18 -14.49 -0.32
N VAL A 223 -3.33 -13.68 0.36
CA VAL A 223 -2.40 -12.77 -0.33
C VAL A 223 -1.16 -13.52 -0.82
N TYR A 224 -0.68 -14.55 -0.09
CA TYR A 224 0.68 -15.10 -0.29
C TYR A 224 0.73 -16.59 -0.61
N GLN A 225 -0.37 -17.32 -0.64
CA GLN A 225 -0.47 -18.76 -0.93
C GLN A 225 -1.59 -19.06 -1.91
#